data_3112f6c8a13a0aa28f6b42029dcb932d
#
_entry.id   3112f6c8a13a0aa28f6b42029dcb932d
#
_cell.length_a   1.000
_cell.length_b   1.000
_cell.length_c   1.000
_cell.angle_alpha   90.00
_cell.angle_beta   90.00
_cell.angle_gamma   90.00
#
_symmetry.space_group_name_H-M   'P 1'
#
loop_
_entity.id
_entity.type
_entity.pdbx_description
1 polymer ?
#
loop_
_entity_poly.entity_id
_entity_poly.type
_entity_poly.pdbx_seq_one_letter_code
_entity_poly.pdbx_strand_id
1 'polypeptide(L)'
;SLSLEPIVKIKAFASGGVDPAYMGLGPVPAVRKVLKATGMSLGDIQMIELNEAFAAQAIGCMRELGIDNDRPNELGSGISLGHPIGCTGARQMVTGMSHMQRKDYSTGLFTMCIGGGMGMAMIVER
;
A
#
# COMPACT_ATOMS: atom_id res chain seq x y z
N SER A 1 -7.17 7.19 30.86
CA SER A 1 -6.55 7.70 29.61
C SER A 1 -5.07 7.39 29.66
N LEU A 2 -4.52 6.74 28.63
CA LEU A 2 -3.10 6.40 28.56
C LEU A 2 -2.23 7.59 28.10
N SER A 3 -2.83 8.75 27.81
CA SER A 3 -2.17 9.96 27.30
C SER A 3 -1.25 9.67 26.08
N LEU A 4 -1.65 8.72 25.24
CA LEU A 4 -0.93 8.39 23.99
C LEU A 4 -1.47 9.24 22.86
N GLU A 5 -0.55 9.76 22.04
CA GLU A 5 -0.90 10.43 20.80
C GLU A 5 -0.83 9.41 19.63
N PRO A 6 -1.87 9.33 18.79
CA PRO A 6 -1.84 8.45 17.62
C PRO A 6 -0.82 8.97 16.60
N ILE A 7 -0.04 8.07 16.00
CA ILE A 7 0.93 8.43 14.95
C ILE A 7 0.20 8.72 13.63
N VAL A 8 -0.81 7.90 13.31
CA VAL A 8 -1.66 8.04 12.13
C VAL A 8 -3.09 7.60 12.45
N LYS A 9 -4.03 8.08 11.65
CA LYS A 9 -5.42 7.63 11.62
C LYS A 9 -5.64 6.76 10.39
N ILE A 10 -6.24 5.59 10.56
CA ILE A 10 -6.71 4.79 9.42
C ILE A 10 -7.94 5.49 8.85
N LYS A 11 -7.83 5.99 7.60
CA LYS A 11 -8.92 6.65 6.90
C LYS A 11 -9.92 5.64 6.34
N ALA A 12 -9.40 4.65 5.63
CA ALA A 12 -10.19 3.55 5.09
C ALA A 12 -9.29 2.37 4.71
N PHE A 13 -9.90 1.20 4.55
CA PHE A 13 -9.28 0.03 3.94
C PHE A 13 -10.28 -0.71 3.04
N ALA A 14 -9.78 -1.46 2.09
CA ALA A 14 -10.59 -2.25 1.17
C ALA A 14 -9.85 -3.50 0.70
N SER A 15 -10.59 -4.56 0.43
CA SER A 15 -10.10 -5.73 -0.30
C SER A 15 -10.65 -5.74 -1.73
N GLY A 16 -9.88 -6.35 -2.63
CA GLY A 16 -10.26 -6.57 -4.02
C GLY A 16 -9.88 -7.97 -4.47
N GLY A 17 -10.49 -8.44 -5.54
CA GLY A 17 -10.19 -9.74 -6.14
C GLY A 17 -10.10 -9.65 -7.65
N VAL A 18 -9.25 -10.49 -8.22
CA VAL A 18 -9.08 -10.73 -9.66
C VAL A 18 -9.09 -12.23 -9.92
N ASP A 19 -9.15 -12.63 -11.18
CA ASP A 19 -8.95 -14.03 -11.56
C ASP A 19 -7.61 -14.54 -10.97
N PRO A 20 -7.58 -15.69 -10.26
CA PRO A 20 -6.38 -16.27 -9.69
C PRO A 20 -5.21 -16.44 -10.68
N ALA A 21 -5.49 -16.61 -11.97
CA ALA A 21 -4.46 -16.64 -13.01
C ALA A 21 -3.65 -15.33 -13.09
N TYR A 22 -4.23 -14.24 -12.63
CA TYR A 22 -3.60 -12.90 -12.57
C TYR A 22 -3.42 -12.42 -11.13
N MET A 23 -3.18 -13.33 -10.20
CA MET A 23 -3.17 -13.07 -8.75
C MET A 23 -2.36 -11.85 -8.31
N GLY A 24 -1.27 -11.55 -9.02
CA GLY A 24 -0.40 -10.42 -8.72
C GLY A 24 -1.10 -9.05 -8.84
N LEU A 25 -2.18 -8.96 -9.62
CA LEU A 25 -2.94 -7.73 -9.82
C LEU A 25 -4.01 -7.48 -8.75
N GLY A 26 -4.14 -8.35 -7.74
CA GLY A 26 -5.08 -8.17 -6.62
C GLY A 26 -5.05 -6.78 -5.96
N PRO A 27 -3.90 -6.13 -5.78
CA PRO A 27 -3.82 -4.75 -5.28
C PRO A 27 -4.62 -3.73 -6.09
N VAL A 28 -4.73 -3.90 -7.41
CA VAL A 28 -5.37 -2.92 -8.30
C VAL A 28 -6.82 -2.65 -7.93
N PRO A 29 -7.73 -3.64 -7.88
CA PRO A 29 -9.10 -3.39 -7.45
C PRO A 29 -9.20 -2.95 -5.98
N ALA A 30 -8.31 -3.37 -5.10
CA ALA A 30 -8.29 -2.94 -3.71
C ALA A 30 -7.99 -1.44 -3.60
N VAL A 31 -6.95 -0.96 -4.30
CA VAL A 31 -6.58 0.47 -4.36
C VAL A 31 -7.70 1.31 -4.96
N ARG A 32 -8.27 0.89 -6.10
CA ARG A 32 -9.40 1.59 -6.71
C ARG A 32 -10.61 1.71 -5.76
N LYS A 33 -10.89 0.66 -4.99
CA LYS A 33 -11.98 0.67 -3.99
C LYS A 33 -11.71 1.62 -2.82
N VAL A 34 -10.50 1.60 -2.25
CA VAL A 34 -10.20 2.46 -1.10
C VAL A 34 -10.14 3.93 -1.50
N LEU A 35 -9.60 4.26 -2.68
CA LEU A 35 -9.64 5.61 -3.24
C LEU A 35 -11.08 6.09 -3.44
N LYS A 36 -11.94 5.25 -4.04
CA LYS A 36 -13.37 5.57 -4.18
C LYS A 36 -14.07 5.79 -2.84
N ALA A 37 -13.78 4.95 -1.85
CA ALA A 37 -14.39 5.04 -0.51
C ALA A 37 -13.99 6.32 0.23
N THR A 38 -12.80 6.85 -0.03
CA THR A 38 -12.28 8.06 0.61
C THR A 38 -12.56 9.33 -0.20
N GLY A 39 -13.02 9.20 -1.46
CA GLY A 39 -13.14 10.32 -2.39
C GLY A 39 -11.79 10.89 -2.85
N MET A 40 -10.70 10.16 -2.63
CA MET A 40 -9.33 10.57 -2.99
C MET A 40 -8.92 10.02 -4.35
N SER A 41 -7.95 10.70 -4.96
CA SER A 41 -7.19 10.24 -6.12
C SER A 41 -5.78 9.81 -5.72
N LEU A 42 -5.04 9.15 -6.61
CA LEU A 42 -3.62 8.85 -6.39
C LEU A 42 -2.76 10.11 -6.27
N GLY A 43 -3.20 11.23 -6.85
CA GLY A 43 -2.53 12.52 -6.72
C GLY A 43 -2.56 13.10 -5.31
N ASP A 44 -3.55 12.71 -4.50
CA ASP A 44 -3.69 13.15 -3.11
C ASP A 44 -2.84 12.31 -2.14
N ILE A 45 -2.24 11.22 -2.61
CA ILE A 45 -1.39 10.33 -1.81
C ILE A 45 0.07 10.76 -1.94
N GLN A 46 0.70 11.08 -0.81
CA GLN A 46 2.10 11.51 -0.78
C GLN A 46 3.08 10.35 -0.68
N MET A 47 2.71 9.27 0.00
CA MET A 47 3.56 8.09 0.15
C MET A 47 2.80 6.83 -0.28
N ILE A 48 3.46 5.96 -1.05
CA ILE A 48 2.90 4.68 -1.50
C ILE A 48 3.85 3.55 -1.11
N GLU A 49 3.31 2.59 -0.36
CA GLU A 49 3.92 1.30 -0.09
C GLU A 49 3.15 0.22 -0.87
N LEU A 50 3.74 -0.29 -1.93
CA LEU A 50 3.24 -1.42 -2.73
C LEU A 50 4.16 -2.61 -2.51
N ASN A 51 3.70 -3.66 -1.84
CA ASN A 51 4.56 -4.83 -1.61
C ASN A 51 5.01 -5.48 -2.92
N GLU A 52 6.31 -5.71 -3.02
CA GLU A 52 6.97 -6.36 -4.15
C GLU A 52 7.09 -7.87 -3.88
N ALA A 53 5.97 -8.59 -3.92
CA ALA A 53 6.04 -10.06 -3.86
C ALA A 53 6.83 -10.63 -5.05
N PHE A 54 6.68 -10.00 -6.22
CA PHE A 54 7.44 -10.24 -7.45
C PHE A 54 7.62 -8.92 -8.19
N ALA A 55 8.77 -8.73 -8.85
CA ALA A 55 9.02 -7.53 -9.67
C ALA A 55 7.97 -7.34 -10.77
N ALA A 56 7.63 -8.40 -11.49
CA ALA A 56 6.60 -8.36 -12.53
C ALA A 56 5.21 -7.97 -11.99
N GLN A 57 4.87 -8.43 -10.79
CA GLN A 57 3.62 -8.08 -10.11
C GLN A 57 3.59 -6.60 -9.75
N ALA A 58 4.65 -6.07 -9.16
CA ALA A 58 4.73 -4.66 -8.77
C ALA A 58 4.62 -3.75 -10.01
N ILE A 59 5.36 -4.05 -11.07
CA ILE A 59 5.31 -3.33 -12.34
C ILE A 59 3.89 -3.39 -12.95
N GLY A 60 3.25 -4.56 -12.94
CA GLY A 60 1.88 -4.72 -13.43
C GLY A 60 0.89 -3.85 -12.66
N CYS A 61 0.96 -3.84 -11.32
CA CYS A 61 0.12 -3.00 -10.49
C CYS A 61 0.35 -1.50 -10.75
N MET A 62 1.61 -1.07 -10.86
CA MET A 62 1.94 0.33 -11.16
C MET A 62 1.36 0.77 -12.49
N ARG A 63 1.53 -0.03 -13.55
CA ARG A 63 0.98 0.26 -14.89
C ARG A 63 -0.54 0.36 -14.88
N GLU A 64 -1.22 -0.59 -14.24
CA GLU A 64 -2.68 -0.62 -14.14
C GLU A 64 -3.27 0.53 -13.33
N LEU A 65 -2.52 1.04 -12.36
CA LEU A 65 -2.93 2.16 -11.49
C LEU A 65 -2.46 3.52 -12.02
N GLY A 66 -1.55 3.56 -12.99
CA GLY A 66 -0.94 4.80 -13.48
C GLY A 66 0.02 5.42 -12.45
N ILE A 67 0.74 4.57 -11.73
CA ILE A 67 1.75 5.00 -10.76
C ILE A 67 3.13 5.02 -11.45
N ASP A 68 3.83 6.14 -11.37
CA ASP A 68 5.19 6.26 -11.88
C ASP A 68 6.15 5.37 -11.08
N ASN A 69 7.16 4.80 -11.75
CA ASN A 69 8.04 3.77 -11.18
C ASN A 69 8.88 4.23 -9.98
N ASP A 70 9.10 5.53 -9.84
CA ASP A 70 9.89 6.15 -8.78
C ASP A 70 9.05 6.59 -7.56
N ARG A 71 7.72 6.50 -7.65
CA ARG A 71 6.81 6.91 -6.59
C ARG A 71 6.67 5.93 -5.43
N PRO A 72 6.49 4.62 -5.64
CA PRO A 72 6.29 3.70 -4.52
C PRO A 72 7.62 3.25 -3.92
N ASN A 73 7.55 2.84 -2.64
CA ASN A 73 8.63 2.12 -1.97
C ASN A 73 9.96 2.90 -1.87
N GLU A 74 9.91 4.19 -1.55
CA GLU A 74 11.11 5.05 -1.45
C GLU A 74 12.22 4.47 -0.55
N LEU A 75 11.89 3.64 0.41
CA LEU A 75 12.84 2.97 1.32
C LEU A 75 13.11 1.51 0.96
N GLY A 76 12.59 1.05 -0.18
CA GLY A 76 12.62 -0.36 -0.57
C GLY A 76 11.39 -1.13 -0.09
N SER A 77 11.20 -2.34 -0.60
CA SER A 77 10.07 -3.20 -0.27
C SER A 77 10.45 -4.68 -0.28
N GLY A 78 9.56 -5.57 -0.69
CA GLY A 78 9.75 -7.02 -0.60
C GLY A 78 11.02 -7.56 -1.25
N ILE A 79 11.48 -6.96 -2.36
CA ILE A 79 12.69 -7.40 -3.07
C ILE A 79 13.95 -7.05 -2.27
N SER A 80 14.04 -5.82 -1.77
CA SER A 80 15.24 -5.33 -1.08
C SER A 80 15.25 -5.63 0.43
N LEU A 81 14.08 -5.59 1.08
CA LEU A 81 13.95 -5.74 2.54
C LEU A 81 13.47 -7.13 2.96
N GLY A 82 12.97 -7.92 2.02
CA GLY A 82 12.36 -9.22 2.29
C GLY A 82 10.84 -9.18 2.43
N HIS A 83 10.22 -10.35 2.22
CA HIS A 83 8.77 -10.54 2.28
C HIS A 83 8.39 -11.64 3.28
N PRO A 84 8.45 -11.39 4.59
CA PRO A 84 7.98 -12.34 5.60
C PRO A 84 6.45 -12.36 5.58
N ILE A 85 5.85 -13.38 4.96
CA ILE A 85 4.43 -13.45 4.59
C ILE A 85 3.50 -13.09 5.76
N GLY A 86 3.74 -13.62 6.95
CA GLY A 86 2.92 -13.32 8.14
C GLY A 86 3.17 -11.95 8.78
N CYS A 87 4.14 -11.18 8.29
CA CYS A 87 4.58 -9.92 8.92
C CYS A 87 4.60 -8.72 7.95
N THR A 88 4.60 -8.94 6.65
CA THR A 88 4.84 -7.88 5.66
C THR A 88 3.89 -6.69 5.80
N GLY A 89 2.60 -6.92 6.07
CA GLY A 89 1.65 -5.82 6.29
C GLY A 89 2.05 -4.94 7.48
N ALA A 90 2.43 -5.54 8.61
CA ALA A 90 2.91 -4.81 9.79
C ALA A 90 4.25 -4.10 9.49
N ARG A 91 5.17 -4.76 8.78
CA ARG A 91 6.45 -4.18 8.36
C ARG A 91 6.21 -2.94 7.48
N GLN A 92 5.33 -3.03 6.46
CA GLN A 92 5.00 -1.89 5.61
C GLN A 92 4.46 -0.71 6.44
N MET A 93 3.52 -0.98 7.36
CA MET A 93 2.96 0.06 8.22
C MET A 93 4.04 0.74 9.07
N VAL A 94 4.90 -0.02 9.75
CA VAL A 94 5.98 0.55 10.58
C VAL A 94 6.96 1.38 9.75
N THR A 95 7.40 0.84 8.61
CA THR A 95 8.32 1.53 7.69
C THR A 95 7.68 2.80 7.15
N GLY A 96 6.47 2.71 6.64
CA GLY A 96 5.76 3.83 6.02
C GLY A 96 5.41 4.93 7.02
N MET A 97 4.89 4.59 8.22
CA MET A 97 4.62 5.60 9.26
C MET A 97 5.88 6.36 9.67
N SER A 98 7.00 5.65 9.87
CA SER A 98 8.29 6.27 10.16
C SER A 98 8.76 7.17 9.01
N HIS A 99 8.54 6.75 7.77
CA HIS A 99 8.88 7.54 6.58
C HIS A 99 8.02 8.79 6.46
N MET A 100 6.70 8.65 6.66
CA MET A 100 5.76 9.78 6.68
C MET A 100 6.18 10.84 7.72
N GLN A 101 6.59 10.41 8.92
CA GLN A 101 7.07 11.34 9.95
C GLN A 101 8.35 12.09 9.50
N ARG A 102 9.32 11.39 8.90
CA ARG A 102 10.59 11.99 8.47
C ARG A 102 10.46 12.96 7.30
N LYS A 103 9.51 12.70 6.40
CA LYS A 103 9.26 13.50 5.19
C LYS A 103 8.14 14.53 5.36
N ASP A 104 7.49 14.54 6.51
CA ASP A 104 6.29 15.34 6.80
C ASP A 104 5.14 15.06 5.80
N TYR A 105 5.00 13.81 5.39
CA TYR A 105 3.89 13.37 4.56
C TYR A 105 2.63 13.21 5.41
N SER A 106 1.51 13.74 4.92
CA SER A 106 0.20 13.68 5.59
C SER A 106 -0.65 12.48 5.18
N THR A 107 -0.38 11.89 4.00
CA THR A 107 -1.20 10.79 3.46
C THR A 107 -0.33 9.64 2.98
N GLY A 108 -0.72 8.41 3.32
CA GLY A 108 -0.03 7.19 2.90
C GLY A 108 -1.00 6.12 2.42
N LEU A 109 -0.66 5.45 1.32
CA LEU A 109 -1.33 4.28 0.78
C LEU A 109 -0.44 3.06 0.98
N PHE A 110 -1.00 2.02 1.59
CA PHE A 110 -0.37 0.73 1.79
C PHE A 110 -1.16 -0.34 1.05
N THR A 111 -0.49 -1.15 0.22
CA THR A 111 -1.18 -2.20 -0.53
C THR A 111 -0.30 -3.41 -0.77
N MET A 112 -0.92 -4.57 -0.85
CA MET A 112 -0.27 -5.85 -1.12
C MET A 112 -1.24 -6.86 -1.72
N CYS A 113 -0.72 -7.83 -2.48
CA CYS A 113 -1.45 -9.04 -2.81
C CYS A 113 -1.45 -9.98 -1.59
N ILE A 114 -2.52 -10.72 -1.39
CA ILE A 114 -2.72 -11.61 -0.23
C ILE A 114 -2.99 -13.06 -0.62
N GLY A 115 -2.70 -13.42 -1.86
CA GLY A 115 -2.88 -14.77 -2.41
C GLY A 115 -4.24 -14.99 -3.06
N GLY A 116 -4.36 -16.04 -3.87
CA GLY A 116 -5.61 -16.47 -4.48
C GLY A 116 -6.30 -15.44 -5.39
N GLY A 117 -5.58 -14.48 -5.91
CA GLY A 117 -6.15 -13.37 -6.72
C GLY A 117 -6.68 -12.21 -5.88
N MET A 118 -6.43 -12.19 -4.60
CA MET A 118 -6.89 -11.13 -3.70
C MET A 118 -5.81 -10.08 -3.45
N GLY A 119 -6.24 -8.87 -3.12
CA GLY A 119 -5.39 -7.78 -2.64
C GLY A 119 -6.09 -6.98 -1.54
N MET A 120 -5.28 -6.28 -0.76
CA MET A 120 -5.75 -5.34 0.25
C MET A 120 -5.06 -3.99 0.07
N ALA A 121 -5.79 -2.92 0.38
CA ALA A 121 -5.27 -1.56 0.39
C ALA A 121 -5.81 -0.80 1.61
N MET A 122 -4.98 0.08 2.17
CA MET A 122 -5.31 0.94 3.31
C MET A 122 -4.77 2.34 3.06
N ILE A 123 -5.56 3.36 3.38
CA ILE A 123 -5.13 4.77 3.41
C ILE A 123 -5.08 5.23 4.86
N VAL A 124 -3.98 5.89 5.21
CA VAL A 124 -3.79 6.53 6.51
C VAL A 124 -3.53 8.03 6.35
N GLU A 125 -3.84 8.77 7.40
CA GLU A 125 -3.61 10.22 7.52
C GLU A 125 -2.86 10.53 8.81
N ARG A 126 -2.00 11.56 8.76
CA ARG A 126 -1.38 12.20 9.92
C ARG A 126 -2.08 13.50 10.22
#